data_cb3a49cf00b3718b3fa6aa095ada4a89
#
_entry.id   cb3a49cf00b3718b3fa6aa095ada4a89
#
_cell.length_a   1.000
_cell.length_b   1.000
_cell.length_c   1.000
_cell.angle_alpha   90.00
_cell.angle_beta   90.00
_cell.angle_gamma   90.00
#
_symmetry.space_group_name_H-M   'P 1'
#
loop_
_entity.id
_entity.type
_entity.pdbx_description
1 polymer ?
#
loop_
_entity_poly.entity_id
_entity_poly.type
_entity_poly.pdbx_seq_one_letter_code
_entity_poly.pdbx_strand_id
1 'polypeptide(L)'
;MRSIIIATIVFIAVSLAGCQTAPTKKTDSPAVVTKMGVSEISPIEARPAVEAAYSQFVDVRTPEEYASGHAYRAINIPLDTLAANLDKLEKNEPVYLICQSGKRSMKAAEILDQAGFSQSISIAGGTTAWRAGGLPMAERK
;
A
#
# COMPACT_ATOMS: atom_id res chain seq x y z
N MET A 1 57.94 -45.57 35.49
CA MET A 1 57.93 -46.50 34.38
C MET A 1 57.11 -45.94 33.25
N ARG A 2 57.73 -45.96 32.13
CA ARG A 2 57.31 -45.31 30.86
C ARG A 2 56.10 -46.00 30.24
N SER A 3 55.19 -45.28 29.67
CA SER A 3 54.44 -45.76 28.51
C SER A 3 53.96 -44.61 27.68
N ILE A 4 54.49 -44.52 26.51
CA ILE A 4 54.18 -43.65 25.39
C ILE A 4 52.98 -44.25 24.69
N ILE A 5 51.90 -43.49 24.50
CA ILE A 5 50.81 -43.89 23.61
C ILE A 5 50.71 -42.84 22.47
N ILE A 6 50.96 -43.38 21.30
CA ILE A 6 50.97 -42.69 20.02
C ILE A 6 49.52 -42.33 19.64
N ALA A 7 49.27 -41.04 19.43
CA ALA A 7 48.01 -40.58 18.91
C ALA A 7 47.95 -40.72 17.39
N THR A 8 47.08 -41.59 16.92
CA THR A 8 46.76 -41.76 15.52
C THR A 8 45.78 -40.69 15.09
N ILE A 9 46.20 -39.78 14.22
CA ILE A 9 45.35 -38.78 13.65
C ILE A 9 44.56 -39.42 12.50
N VAL A 10 43.25 -39.54 12.68
CA VAL A 10 42.33 -39.94 11.64
C VAL A 10 41.83 -38.68 10.93
N PHE A 11 42.25 -38.49 9.71
CA PHE A 11 41.68 -37.48 8.82
C PHE A 11 40.30 -37.95 8.36
N ILE A 12 39.26 -37.29 8.86
CA ILE A 12 37.92 -37.48 8.30
C ILE A 12 37.74 -36.42 7.22
N ALA A 13 37.68 -36.88 5.97
CA ALA A 13 37.29 -36.06 4.82
C ALA A 13 35.83 -35.68 4.96
N VAL A 14 35.56 -34.39 5.17
CA VAL A 14 34.22 -33.85 5.15
C VAL A 14 33.83 -33.61 3.70
N SER A 15 32.96 -34.46 3.17
CA SER A 15 32.28 -34.27 1.89
C SER A 15 31.44 -33.00 1.92
N LEU A 16 31.74 -32.02 1.04
CA LEU A 16 30.87 -30.89 0.77
C LEU A 16 29.60 -31.44 0.08
N ALA A 17 28.55 -31.59 0.84
CA ALA A 17 27.19 -31.71 0.31
C ALA A 17 26.75 -30.34 -0.17
N GLY A 18 26.52 -30.20 -1.46
CA GLY A 18 26.08 -28.99 -2.11
C GLY A 18 24.75 -28.51 -1.54
N CYS A 19 24.72 -27.28 -1.07
CA CYS A 19 23.53 -26.58 -0.72
C CYS A 19 22.77 -26.25 -2.01
N GLN A 20 21.76 -27.03 -2.36
CA GLN A 20 20.82 -26.71 -3.43
C GLN A 20 19.96 -25.56 -2.92
N THR A 21 20.23 -24.35 -3.40
CA THR A 21 19.35 -23.21 -3.24
C THR A 21 18.08 -23.47 -4.04
N ALA A 22 16.99 -23.74 -3.35
CA ALA A 22 15.66 -23.75 -3.95
C ALA A 22 15.38 -22.40 -4.62
N PRO A 23 14.74 -22.38 -5.81
CA PRO A 23 14.38 -21.12 -6.44
C PRO A 23 13.31 -20.44 -5.59
N THR A 24 13.68 -19.33 -4.97
CA THR A 24 12.72 -18.43 -4.36
C THR A 24 11.80 -17.93 -5.47
N LYS A 25 10.54 -18.36 -5.43
CA LYS A 25 9.47 -17.75 -6.22
C LYS A 25 9.50 -16.24 -5.96
N LYS A 26 9.91 -15.46 -6.97
CA LYS A 26 9.68 -14.04 -7.02
C LYS A 26 8.16 -13.84 -6.89
N THR A 27 7.74 -13.43 -5.73
CA THR A 27 6.43 -12.82 -5.57
C THR A 27 6.54 -11.49 -6.31
N ASP A 28 5.92 -11.40 -7.47
CA ASP A 28 5.70 -10.14 -8.15
C ASP A 28 4.77 -9.30 -7.28
N SER A 29 5.38 -8.58 -6.34
CA SER A 29 4.73 -7.45 -5.69
C SER A 29 4.60 -6.38 -6.76
N PRO A 30 3.40 -5.85 -7.04
CA PRO A 30 3.27 -4.77 -8.01
C PRO A 30 4.17 -3.62 -7.56
N ALA A 31 5.00 -3.15 -8.49
CA ALA A 31 5.97 -2.09 -8.24
C ALA A 31 5.27 -0.88 -7.64
N VAL A 32 5.60 -0.56 -6.39
CA VAL A 32 5.23 0.72 -5.77
C VAL A 32 5.95 1.80 -6.57
N VAL A 33 5.22 2.52 -7.40
CA VAL A 33 5.74 3.69 -8.12
C VAL A 33 5.81 4.83 -7.10
N THR A 34 6.97 4.95 -6.45
CA THR A 34 7.21 6.01 -5.48
C THR A 34 7.82 7.22 -6.18
N LYS A 35 7.01 8.21 -6.47
CA LYS A 35 7.45 9.58 -6.70
C LYS A 35 7.44 10.28 -5.33
N MET A 36 8.42 11.15 -5.04
CA MET A 36 8.60 11.78 -3.72
C MET A 36 7.24 12.20 -3.11
N GLY A 37 6.83 11.56 -1.99
CA GLY A 37 5.57 11.82 -1.30
C GLY A 37 4.31 11.16 -1.88
N VAL A 38 4.33 10.72 -3.15
CA VAL A 38 3.20 10.05 -3.81
C VAL A 38 3.48 8.57 -4.00
N SER A 39 2.52 7.73 -3.60
CA SER A 39 2.57 6.28 -3.80
C SER A 39 1.24 5.73 -4.28
N GLU A 40 1.26 4.54 -4.85
CA GLU A 40 0.07 3.80 -5.23
C GLU A 40 0.10 2.40 -4.60
N ILE A 41 -1.00 1.99 -3.99
CA ILE A 41 -1.15 0.67 -3.37
C ILE A 41 -2.45 0.01 -3.83
N SER A 42 -2.51 -1.31 -3.73
CA SER A 42 -3.74 -2.05 -4.04
C SER A 42 -4.83 -1.83 -2.98
N PRO A 43 -6.12 -2.05 -3.31
CA PRO A 43 -7.21 -1.98 -2.34
C PRO A 43 -7.03 -2.89 -1.12
N ILE A 44 -6.49 -4.08 -1.30
CA ILE A 44 -6.25 -5.05 -0.21
C ILE A 44 -5.17 -4.54 0.74
N GLU A 45 -4.10 -3.95 0.23
CA GLU A 45 -3.04 -3.35 1.04
C GLU A 45 -3.52 -2.10 1.78
N ALA A 46 -4.38 -1.29 1.16
CA ALA A 46 -4.94 -0.09 1.77
C ALA A 46 -5.92 -0.40 2.91
N ARG A 47 -6.64 -1.51 2.83
CA ARG A 47 -7.76 -1.83 3.73
C ARG A 47 -7.45 -1.67 5.22
N PRO A 48 -6.39 -2.26 5.79
CA PRO A 48 -6.13 -2.13 7.24
C PRO A 48 -5.93 -0.68 7.68
N ALA A 49 -5.30 0.13 6.84
CA ALA A 49 -5.01 1.52 7.14
C ALA A 49 -6.26 2.39 7.06
N VAL A 50 -7.09 2.23 6.02
CA VAL A 50 -8.32 3.05 5.86
C VAL A 50 -9.43 2.65 6.82
N GLU A 51 -9.42 1.44 7.35
CA GLU A 51 -10.35 0.99 8.39
C GLU A 51 -9.93 1.45 9.80
N ALA A 52 -8.70 1.95 9.98
CA ALA A 52 -8.24 2.49 11.26
C ALA A 52 -9.04 3.74 11.68
N ALA A 53 -9.14 3.98 13.01
CA ALA A 53 -10.06 4.96 13.58
C ALA A 53 -9.87 6.40 13.09
N TYR A 54 -8.63 6.80 12.80
CA TYR A 54 -8.27 8.18 12.44
C TYR A 54 -7.69 8.29 11.02
N SER A 55 -8.00 7.34 10.12
CA SER A 55 -7.46 7.39 8.77
C SER A 55 -8.13 8.50 7.94
N GLN A 56 -7.34 9.19 7.15
CA GLN A 56 -7.81 10.16 6.18
C GLN A 56 -8.07 9.43 4.86
N PHE A 57 -9.29 8.96 4.67
CA PHE A 57 -9.69 8.26 3.46
C PHE A 57 -10.64 9.12 2.64
N VAL A 58 -10.20 9.53 1.45
CA VAL A 58 -10.86 10.55 0.62
C VAL A 58 -11.26 9.96 -0.74
N ASP A 59 -12.54 10.05 -1.06
CA ASP A 59 -13.07 9.78 -2.40
C ASP A 59 -13.12 11.10 -3.19
N VAL A 60 -12.32 11.17 -4.25
CA VAL A 60 -12.17 12.38 -5.08
C VAL A 60 -13.10 12.38 -6.30
N ARG A 61 -14.13 11.54 -6.33
CA ARG A 61 -15.17 11.53 -7.35
C ARG A 61 -16.15 12.69 -7.14
N THR A 62 -17.04 12.88 -8.11
CA THR A 62 -18.13 13.85 -7.94
C THR A 62 -19.09 13.45 -6.82
N PRO A 63 -19.85 14.40 -6.25
CA PRO A 63 -20.85 14.09 -5.23
C PRO A 63 -21.89 13.08 -5.69
N GLU A 64 -22.28 13.09 -6.97
CA GLU A 64 -23.24 12.16 -7.54
C GLU A 64 -22.67 10.74 -7.64
N GLU A 65 -21.41 10.60 -8.08
CA GLU A 65 -20.70 9.32 -8.12
C GLU A 65 -20.55 8.75 -6.71
N TYR A 66 -20.17 9.59 -5.74
CA TYR A 66 -20.03 9.23 -4.34
C TYR A 66 -21.37 8.77 -3.74
N ALA A 67 -22.44 9.52 -3.97
CA ALA A 67 -23.78 9.20 -3.50
C ALA A 67 -24.35 7.90 -4.11
N SER A 68 -23.90 7.50 -5.29
CA SER A 68 -24.31 6.24 -5.91
C SER A 68 -23.73 4.98 -5.25
N GLY A 69 -22.77 5.17 -4.34
CA GLY A 69 -22.06 4.14 -3.59
C GLY A 69 -20.55 4.42 -3.54
N HIS A 70 -19.95 4.34 -2.38
CA HIS A 70 -18.55 4.68 -2.14
C HIS A 70 -17.88 3.66 -1.21
N ALA A 71 -16.56 3.67 -1.15
CA ALA A 71 -15.82 2.83 -0.21
C ALA A 71 -16.18 3.23 1.22
N TYR A 72 -16.48 2.25 2.06
CA TYR A 72 -16.88 2.50 3.44
C TYR A 72 -15.84 3.39 4.16
N ARG A 73 -16.30 4.36 4.94
CA ARG A 73 -15.51 5.38 5.64
C ARG A 73 -14.85 6.45 4.77
N ALA A 74 -14.85 6.35 3.45
CA ALA A 74 -14.34 7.45 2.63
C ALA A 74 -15.22 8.70 2.80
N ILE A 75 -14.58 9.85 2.94
CA ILE A 75 -15.26 11.16 2.84
C ILE A 75 -15.15 11.68 1.41
N ASN A 76 -16.12 12.46 0.96
CA ASN A 76 -16.07 13.03 -0.39
C ASN A 76 -15.42 14.41 -0.38
N ILE A 77 -14.31 14.55 -1.09
CA ILE A 77 -13.72 15.84 -1.46
C ILE A 77 -13.41 15.76 -2.95
N PRO A 78 -14.27 16.25 -3.84
CA PRO A 78 -14.07 16.17 -5.28
C PRO A 78 -12.76 16.78 -5.76
N LEU A 79 -12.13 16.17 -6.79
CA LEU A 79 -10.81 16.56 -7.28
C LEU A 79 -10.74 18.05 -7.67
N ASP A 80 -11.79 18.58 -8.27
CA ASP A 80 -11.89 19.97 -8.71
C ASP A 80 -11.96 20.99 -7.57
N THR A 81 -12.41 20.55 -6.39
CA THR A 81 -12.46 21.38 -5.17
C THR A 81 -11.40 21.04 -4.15
N LEU A 82 -10.58 20.00 -4.40
CA LEU A 82 -9.60 19.49 -3.44
C LEU A 82 -8.62 20.58 -2.97
N ALA A 83 -8.08 21.37 -3.89
CA ALA A 83 -7.12 22.44 -3.57
C ALA A 83 -7.69 23.52 -2.64
N ALA A 84 -9.01 23.74 -2.69
CA ALA A 84 -9.72 24.68 -1.80
C ALA A 84 -10.14 24.08 -0.46
N ASN A 85 -9.94 22.78 -0.24
CA ASN A 85 -10.37 22.04 0.95
C ASN A 85 -9.21 21.31 1.65
N LEU A 86 -7.98 21.74 1.44
CA LEU A 86 -6.79 21.13 2.04
C LEU A 86 -6.74 21.29 3.55
N ASP A 87 -7.41 22.29 4.10
CA ASP A 87 -7.58 22.56 5.52
C ASP A 87 -8.39 21.50 6.27
N LYS A 88 -9.11 20.65 5.54
CA LYS A 88 -9.85 19.50 6.08
C LYS A 88 -8.97 18.27 6.31
N LEU A 89 -7.70 18.33 5.91
CA LEU A 89 -6.77 17.21 5.95
C LEU A 89 -5.51 17.56 6.75
N GLU A 90 -5.03 16.59 7.51
CA GLU A 90 -3.80 16.72 8.31
C GLU A 90 -2.57 16.40 7.45
N LYS A 91 -1.67 17.40 7.28
CA LYS A 91 -0.52 17.31 6.37
C LYS A 91 0.53 16.28 6.78
N ASN A 92 0.67 16.03 8.07
CA ASN A 92 1.68 15.14 8.63
C ASN A 92 1.21 13.68 8.73
N GLU A 93 -0.04 13.41 8.39
CA GLU A 93 -0.65 12.09 8.43
C GLU A 93 -0.90 11.57 7.02
N PRO A 94 -0.86 10.24 6.80
CA PRO A 94 -1.15 9.65 5.50
C PRO A 94 -2.56 9.97 5.00
N VAL A 95 -2.68 10.36 3.73
CA VAL A 95 -3.97 10.56 3.06
C VAL A 95 -4.14 9.49 1.98
N TYR A 96 -5.16 8.66 2.14
CA TYR A 96 -5.55 7.63 1.17
C TYR A 96 -6.60 8.20 0.23
N LEU A 97 -6.35 8.08 -1.06
CA LEU A 97 -7.16 8.69 -2.10
C LEU A 97 -7.75 7.64 -3.02
N ILE A 98 -9.06 7.67 -3.20
CA ILE A 98 -9.76 6.76 -4.10
C ILE A 98 -10.60 7.54 -5.12
N CYS A 99 -10.69 7.02 -6.33
CA CYS A 99 -11.63 7.49 -7.35
C CYS A 99 -12.25 6.29 -8.07
N GLN A 100 -12.79 6.45 -9.27
CA GLN A 100 -13.39 5.35 -10.02
C GLN A 100 -12.35 4.29 -10.47
N SER A 101 -11.20 4.73 -11.02
CA SER A 101 -10.23 3.85 -11.70
C SER A 101 -8.77 4.07 -11.30
N GLY A 102 -8.48 4.92 -10.31
CA GLY A 102 -7.13 5.29 -9.88
C GLY A 102 -6.56 6.55 -10.55
N LYS A 103 -7.05 6.98 -11.71
CA LYS A 103 -6.49 8.13 -12.45
C LYS A 103 -6.67 9.47 -11.73
N ARG A 104 -7.87 9.76 -11.23
CA ARG A 104 -8.16 11.00 -10.48
C ARG A 104 -7.49 11.02 -9.10
N SER A 105 -7.43 9.88 -8.43
CA SER A 105 -6.76 9.75 -7.13
C SER A 105 -5.25 9.95 -7.23
N MET A 106 -4.62 9.51 -8.32
CA MET A 106 -3.20 9.82 -8.58
C MET A 106 -2.98 11.32 -8.78
N LYS A 107 -3.84 12.01 -9.57
CA LYS A 107 -3.80 13.46 -9.70
C LYS A 107 -4.00 14.17 -8.36
N ALA A 108 -4.92 13.68 -7.54
CA ALA A 108 -5.17 14.21 -6.20
C ALA A 108 -3.93 14.06 -5.32
N ALA A 109 -3.25 12.91 -5.37
CA ALA A 109 -2.02 12.68 -4.64
C ALA A 109 -0.90 13.65 -5.04
N GLU A 110 -0.77 13.96 -6.33
CA GLU A 110 0.18 14.97 -6.81
C GLU A 110 -0.15 16.39 -6.31
N ILE A 111 -1.44 16.75 -6.24
CA ILE A 111 -1.88 18.04 -5.67
C ILE A 111 -1.53 18.14 -4.18
N LEU A 112 -1.76 17.08 -3.42
CA LEU A 112 -1.43 17.04 -1.99
C LEU A 112 0.09 17.10 -1.76
N ASP A 113 0.87 16.37 -2.55
CA ASP A 113 2.34 16.40 -2.49
C ASP A 113 2.88 17.81 -2.73
N GLN A 114 2.39 18.51 -3.77
CA GLN A 114 2.73 19.91 -4.07
C GLN A 114 2.31 20.88 -2.96
N ALA A 115 1.27 20.54 -2.20
CA ALA A 115 0.80 21.30 -1.06
C ALA A 115 1.54 20.97 0.26
N GLY A 116 2.54 20.08 0.21
CA GLY A 116 3.41 19.72 1.33
C GLY A 116 2.84 18.66 2.27
N PHE A 117 1.95 17.78 1.77
CA PHE A 117 1.53 16.61 2.52
C PHE A 117 2.63 15.55 2.52
N SER A 118 2.88 14.94 3.68
CA SER A 118 3.99 14.01 3.88
C SER A 118 3.83 12.69 3.12
N GLN A 119 2.59 12.21 3.01
CA GLN A 119 2.26 10.96 2.34
C GLN A 119 0.89 11.05 1.66
N SER A 120 0.87 10.92 0.34
CA SER A 120 -0.33 10.94 -0.49
C SER A 120 -0.41 9.62 -1.26
N ILE A 121 -1.40 8.80 -0.93
CA ILE A 121 -1.46 7.40 -1.33
C ILE A 121 -2.69 7.18 -2.21
N SER A 122 -2.49 6.90 -3.50
CA SER A 122 -3.55 6.54 -4.43
C SER A 122 -3.90 5.06 -4.32
N ILE A 123 -5.20 4.73 -4.38
CA ILE A 123 -5.66 3.35 -4.42
C ILE A 123 -5.81 2.91 -5.87
N ALA A 124 -4.97 1.95 -6.27
CA ALA A 124 -4.93 1.38 -7.62
C ALA A 124 -6.29 0.81 -8.05
N GLY A 125 -6.71 1.14 -9.27
CA GLY A 125 -7.99 0.67 -9.80
C GLY A 125 -9.24 1.26 -9.13
N GLY A 126 -9.08 2.08 -8.09
CA GLY A 126 -10.12 2.85 -7.44
C GLY A 126 -11.31 2.02 -6.91
N THR A 127 -12.50 2.61 -6.89
CA THR A 127 -13.73 1.94 -6.42
C THR A 127 -14.12 0.72 -7.24
N THR A 128 -13.68 0.65 -8.50
CA THR A 128 -13.89 -0.53 -9.35
C THR A 128 -13.13 -1.73 -8.80
N ALA A 129 -11.82 -1.58 -8.53
CA ALA A 129 -11.01 -2.64 -7.95
C ALA A 129 -11.38 -2.91 -6.47
N TRP A 130 -11.74 -1.87 -5.72
CA TRP A 130 -12.20 -1.98 -4.34
C TRP A 130 -13.44 -2.91 -4.24
N ARG A 131 -14.43 -2.66 -5.08
CA ARG A 131 -15.66 -3.48 -5.14
C ARG A 131 -15.39 -4.89 -5.64
N ALA A 132 -14.57 -5.05 -6.70
CA ALA A 132 -14.20 -6.35 -7.24
C ALA A 132 -13.44 -7.21 -6.22
N GLY A 133 -12.68 -6.60 -5.31
CA GLY A 133 -12.01 -7.25 -4.18
C GLY A 133 -12.94 -7.62 -3.01
N GLY A 134 -14.25 -7.37 -3.13
CA GLY A 134 -15.21 -7.66 -2.07
C GLY A 134 -15.05 -6.78 -0.82
N LEU A 135 -14.41 -5.61 -0.96
CA LEU A 135 -14.16 -4.72 0.16
C LEU A 135 -15.41 -3.90 0.53
N PRO A 136 -15.53 -3.45 1.80
CA PRO A 136 -16.73 -2.80 2.28
C PRO A 136 -17.09 -1.54 1.50
N MET A 137 -18.35 -1.48 1.08
CA MET A 137 -18.96 -0.33 0.42
C MET A 137 -20.04 0.26 1.31
N ALA A 138 -20.17 1.59 1.31
CA ALA A 138 -21.37 2.26 1.80
C ALA A 138 -22.32 2.43 0.62
N GLU A 139 -23.51 1.86 0.75
CA GLU A 139 -24.55 1.96 -0.26
C GLU A 139 -25.54 3.08 0.06
N ARG A 140 -26.23 3.54 -0.97
CA ARG A 140 -27.34 4.50 -0.83
C ARG A 140 -28.39 3.92 0.13
N LYS A 141 -28.73 4.67 1.17
CA LYS A 141 -29.98 4.48 1.93
C LYS A 141 -31.17 4.97 1.14
#